data_987ee09a6da05fb5a5129dce16e5ca75
#
_entry.id   987ee09a6da05fb5a5129dce16e5ca75
#
_cell.length_a   1.000
_cell.length_b   1.000
_cell.length_c   1.000
_cell.angle_alpha   90.00
_cell.angle_beta   90.00
_cell.angle_gamma   90.00
#
_symmetry.space_group_name_H-M   'P 1'
#
loop_
_entity.id
_entity.type
_entity.pdbx_description
1 polymer ?
#
loop_
_entity_poly.entity_id
_entity_poly.type
_entity_poly.pdbx_seq_one_letter_code
_entity_poly.pdbx_strand_id
1 'polypeptide(L)'
;MQAETPLAARAAVRSLVASRIRELYNEGVGRADILPFWVGEPDEPTPDFIRRAGIASIEAGEVFYSHNYGIQELRDAMSIYLSDLHKKNIRPDRLAITSAGVNALMLASQLILDPGDR
;
A
#
# COMPACT_ATOMS: atom_id res chain seq x y z
N MET A 1 -11.85 31.89 -25.72
CA MET A 1 -10.81 31.07 -25.06
C MET A 1 -11.00 31.31 -23.56
N GLN A 2 -11.76 30.41 -22.86
CA GLN A 2 -11.94 30.53 -21.43
C GLN A 2 -10.62 30.09 -20.77
N ALA A 3 -10.02 30.96 -19.97
CA ALA A 3 -8.87 30.61 -19.16
C ALA A 3 -9.30 29.50 -18.17
N GLU A 4 -8.73 28.33 -18.30
CA GLU A 4 -8.90 27.28 -17.29
C GLU A 4 -8.44 27.84 -15.95
N THR A 5 -9.36 27.92 -14.99
CA THR A 5 -9.00 28.27 -13.62
C THR A 5 -8.10 27.16 -13.08
N PRO A 6 -6.84 27.43 -12.73
CA PRO A 6 -5.96 26.39 -12.22
C PRO A 6 -6.59 25.77 -10.98
N LEU A 7 -6.63 24.43 -10.90
CA LEU A 7 -7.04 23.72 -9.70
C LEU A 7 -6.27 24.25 -8.50
N ALA A 8 -6.97 24.86 -7.53
CA ALA A 8 -6.38 25.47 -6.35
C ALA A 8 -5.95 24.38 -5.36
N ALA A 9 -4.84 23.68 -5.65
CA ALA A 9 -4.24 22.75 -4.70
C ALA A 9 -3.71 23.49 -3.47
N ARG A 10 -3.77 22.85 -2.30
CA ARG A 10 -3.21 23.39 -1.05
C ARG A 10 -1.72 23.72 -1.23
N ALA A 11 -1.25 24.77 -0.57
CA ALA A 11 0.14 25.21 -0.66
C ALA A 11 1.14 24.08 -0.33
N ALA A 12 0.87 23.28 0.69
CA ALA A 12 1.67 22.12 1.06
C ALA A 12 1.80 21.08 -0.07
N VAL A 13 0.75 20.89 -0.87
CA VAL A 13 0.78 19.97 -2.03
C VAL A 13 1.58 20.57 -3.18
N ARG A 14 1.44 21.87 -3.41
CA ARG A 14 2.18 22.57 -4.47
C ARG A 14 3.68 22.66 -4.22
N SER A 15 4.09 22.60 -2.94
CA SER A 15 5.51 22.63 -2.55
C SER A 15 6.17 21.24 -2.53
N LEU A 16 5.42 20.15 -2.79
CA LEU A 16 6.00 18.82 -2.86
C LEU A 16 6.97 18.71 -4.03
N VAL A 17 8.16 18.22 -3.72
CA VAL A 17 9.18 17.89 -4.73
C VAL A 17 8.89 16.50 -5.27
N ALA A 18 8.96 16.34 -6.59
CA ALA A 18 8.78 15.04 -7.23
C ALA A 18 9.81 14.00 -6.72
N SER A 19 9.41 12.75 -6.64
CA SER A 19 10.31 11.66 -6.25
C SER A 19 11.34 11.40 -7.35
N ARG A 20 12.64 11.52 -7.02
CA ARG A 20 13.74 11.23 -7.96
C ARG A 20 13.78 9.76 -8.39
N ILE A 21 13.36 8.84 -7.52
CA ILE A 21 13.20 7.42 -7.89
C ILE A 21 12.13 7.27 -8.98
N ARG A 22 11.05 8.03 -8.88
CA ARG A 22 9.97 8.01 -9.89
C ARG A 22 10.42 8.62 -11.22
N GLU A 23 11.25 9.63 -11.20
CA GLU A 23 11.87 10.18 -12.41
C GLU A 23 12.69 9.12 -13.15
N LEU A 24 13.60 8.43 -12.42
CA LEU A 24 14.40 7.32 -12.99
C LEU A 24 13.53 6.18 -13.52
N TYR A 25 12.50 5.80 -12.78
CA TYR A 25 11.56 4.78 -13.23
C TYR A 25 10.89 5.17 -14.55
N ASN A 26 10.41 6.39 -14.66
CA ASN A 26 9.71 6.88 -15.86
C ASN A 26 10.64 6.92 -17.09
N GLU A 27 11.93 7.22 -16.92
CA GLU A 27 12.92 7.22 -18.01
C GLU A 27 13.22 5.81 -18.52
N GLY A 28 13.05 4.79 -17.69
CA GLY A 28 13.41 3.42 -18.03
C GLY A 28 12.24 2.48 -18.35
N VAL A 29 11.03 2.87 -18.00
CA VAL A 29 9.85 2.00 -18.20
C VAL A 29 9.63 1.70 -19.68
N GLY A 30 9.47 0.41 -20.01
CA GLY A 30 9.29 -0.06 -21.39
C GLY A 30 10.58 -0.21 -22.21
N ARG A 31 11.74 0.09 -21.65
CA ARG A 31 13.04 -0.10 -22.29
C ARG A 31 13.61 -1.49 -22.00
N ALA A 32 13.79 -2.29 -23.05
CA ALA A 32 14.34 -3.65 -22.96
C ALA A 32 15.88 -3.70 -22.78
N ASP A 33 16.55 -2.57 -22.99
CA ASP A 33 18.01 -2.42 -22.89
C ASP A 33 18.48 -2.01 -21.50
N ILE A 34 17.56 -1.83 -20.54
CA ILE A 34 17.85 -1.40 -19.18
C ILE A 34 17.45 -2.47 -18.18
N LEU A 35 18.33 -2.73 -17.21
CA LEU A 35 18.02 -3.57 -16.05
C LEU A 35 17.32 -2.74 -14.97
N PRO A 36 16.10 -3.09 -14.54
CA PRO A 36 15.27 -2.26 -13.67
C PRO A 36 15.60 -2.43 -12.19
N PHE A 37 16.62 -1.73 -11.68
CA PHE A 37 16.99 -1.73 -10.26
C PHE A 37 16.43 -0.56 -9.44
N TRP A 38 15.41 0.12 -9.93
CA TRP A 38 14.90 1.36 -9.33
C TRP A 38 13.78 1.18 -8.29
N VAL A 39 13.06 0.05 -8.29
CA VAL A 39 11.99 -0.26 -7.33
C VAL A 39 12.15 -1.68 -6.80
N GLY A 40 11.69 -1.90 -5.56
CA GLY A 40 11.69 -3.21 -4.94
C GLY A 40 10.42 -3.99 -5.31
N GLU A 41 10.41 -4.59 -6.48
CA GLU A 41 9.35 -5.51 -6.92
C GLU A 41 9.94 -6.86 -7.33
N PRO A 42 9.24 -7.97 -7.08
CA PRO A 42 9.69 -9.29 -7.55
C PRO A 42 9.57 -9.38 -9.08
N ASP A 43 10.43 -10.17 -9.69
CA ASP A 43 10.40 -10.54 -11.11
C ASP A 43 9.50 -11.75 -11.39
N GLU A 44 9.04 -12.41 -10.33
CA GLU A 44 8.10 -13.53 -10.42
C GLU A 44 6.64 -13.06 -10.21
N PRO A 45 5.70 -13.64 -10.96
CA PRO A 45 4.28 -13.37 -10.75
C PRO A 45 3.81 -13.88 -9.39
N THR A 46 2.74 -13.29 -8.88
CA THR A 46 2.08 -13.77 -7.65
C THR A 46 1.83 -15.28 -7.72
N PRO A 47 2.22 -16.06 -6.70
CA PRO A 47 2.02 -17.50 -6.65
C PRO A 47 0.59 -17.93 -6.98
N ASP A 48 0.46 -19.04 -7.72
CA ASP A 48 -0.82 -19.49 -8.28
C ASP A 48 -1.90 -19.72 -7.21
N PHE A 49 -1.54 -20.27 -6.04
CA PHE A 49 -2.51 -20.49 -4.96
C PHE A 49 -3.08 -19.18 -4.41
N ILE A 50 -2.31 -18.09 -4.39
CA ILE A 50 -2.78 -16.76 -3.95
C ILE A 50 -3.74 -16.18 -5.00
N ARG A 51 -3.37 -16.29 -6.29
CA ARG A 51 -4.23 -15.82 -7.39
C ARG A 51 -5.57 -16.54 -7.41
N ARG A 52 -5.54 -17.88 -7.24
CA ARG A 52 -6.77 -18.70 -7.19
C ARG A 52 -7.65 -18.35 -6.02
N ALA A 53 -7.09 -18.09 -4.84
CA ALA A 53 -7.86 -17.65 -3.69
C ALA A 53 -8.58 -16.30 -3.96
N GLY A 54 -7.88 -15.34 -4.58
CA GLY A 54 -8.50 -14.07 -4.97
C GLY A 54 -9.62 -14.23 -6.01
N ILE A 55 -9.41 -15.08 -7.02
CA ILE A 55 -10.44 -15.39 -8.04
C ILE A 55 -11.66 -16.04 -7.38
N ALA A 56 -11.45 -17.04 -6.53
CA ALA A 56 -12.53 -17.73 -5.82
C ALA A 56 -13.35 -16.77 -4.92
N SER A 57 -12.71 -15.84 -4.25
CA SER A 57 -13.39 -14.82 -3.43
C SER A 57 -14.29 -13.92 -4.29
N ILE A 58 -13.81 -13.48 -5.47
CA ILE A 58 -14.61 -12.69 -6.41
C ILE A 58 -15.78 -13.51 -6.95
N GLU A 59 -15.57 -14.76 -7.36
CA GLU A 59 -16.61 -15.67 -7.86
C GLU A 59 -17.66 -16.00 -6.80
N ALA A 60 -17.24 -16.06 -5.51
CA ALA A 60 -18.15 -16.21 -4.38
C ALA A 60 -18.97 -14.95 -4.04
N GLY A 61 -18.69 -13.83 -4.71
CA GLY A 61 -19.39 -12.56 -4.48
C GLY A 61 -18.96 -11.84 -3.19
N GLU A 62 -17.77 -12.10 -2.67
CA GLU A 62 -17.20 -11.45 -1.48
C GLU A 62 -16.72 -10.03 -1.81
N VAL A 63 -17.61 -9.16 -2.28
CA VAL A 63 -17.31 -7.82 -2.82
C VAL A 63 -17.93 -6.68 -2.00
N PHE A 64 -18.48 -6.97 -0.85
CA PHE A 64 -19.12 -6.00 0.01
C PHE A 64 -18.12 -5.32 0.98
N TYR A 65 -18.57 -4.26 1.65
CA TYR A 65 -17.77 -3.58 2.65
C TYR A 65 -17.32 -4.55 3.76
N SER A 66 -16.03 -4.56 4.01
CA SER A 66 -15.45 -5.27 5.15
C SER A 66 -15.53 -4.43 6.42
N HIS A 67 -15.18 -5.04 7.56
CA HIS A 67 -14.96 -4.33 8.80
C HIS A 67 -13.82 -3.29 8.66
N ASN A 68 -13.91 -2.16 9.38
CA ASN A 68 -12.93 -1.05 9.30
C ASN A 68 -11.48 -1.48 9.56
N TYR A 69 -11.27 -2.53 10.36
CA TYR A 69 -9.94 -3.09 10.64
C TYR A 69 -9.57 -4.26 9.71
N GLY A 70 -10.35 -4.51 8.67
CA GLY A 70 -10.17 -5.66 7.77
C GLY A 70 -10.98 -6.89 8.22
N ILE A 71 -11.04 -7.90 7.34
CA ILE A 71 -11.77 -9.14 7.59
C ILE A 71 -11.13 -9.93 8.74
N GLN A 72 -11.98 -10.58 9.53
CA GLN A 72 -11.54 -11.26 10.76
C GLN A 72 -10.52 -12.38 10.47
N GLU A 73 -10.79 -13.17 9.46
CA GLU A 73 -9.96 -14.30 9.04
C GLU A 73 -8.53 -13.87 8.71
N LEU A 74 -8.37 -12.73 8.03
CA LEU A 74 -7.04 -12.18 7.72
C LEU A 74 -6.34 -11.68 8.98
N ARG A 75 -7.06 -11.01 9.89
CA ARG A 75 -6.49 -10.56 11.17
C ARG A 75 -6.06 -11.72 12.05
N ASP A 76 -6.83 -12.80 12.06
CA ASP A 76 -6.48 -14.02 12.81
C ASP A 76 -5.22 -14.68 12.21
N ALA A 77 -5.15 -14.84 10.90
CA ALA A 77 -3.98 -15.36 10.21
C ALA A 77 -2.73 -14.50 10.44
N MET A 78 -2.86 -13.18 10.35
CA MET A 78 -1.77 -12.23 10.63
C MET A 78 -1.34 -12.27 12.10
N SER A 79 -2.28 -12.42 13.02
CA SER A 79 -2.00 -12.58 14.45
C SER A 79 -1.11 -13.80 14.73
N ILE A 80 -1.44 -14.95 14.16
CA ILE A 80 -0.66 -16.18 14.27
C ILE A 80 0.74 -15.97 13.66
N TYR A 81 0.80 -15.48 12.42
CA TYR A 81 2.06 -15.26 11.71
C TYR A 81 3.00 -14.31 12.46
N LEU A 82 2.49 -13.14 12.87
CA LEU A 82 3.30 -12.13 13.54
C LEU A 82 3.69 -12.57 14.97
N SER A 83 2.80 -13.29 15.66
CA SER A 83 3.13 -13.84 16.99
C SER A 83 4.26 -14.85 16.91
N ASP A 84 4.25 -15.72 15.90
CA ASP A 84 5.34 -16.67 15.68
C ASP A 84 6.63 -15.98 15.23
N LEU A 85 6.55 -15.05 14.29
CA LEU A 85 7.71 -14.32 13.79
C LEU A 85 8.44 -13.54 14.87
N HIS A 86 7.69 -12.84 15.73
CA HIS A 86 8.25 -11.97 16.77
C HIS A 86 8.35 -12.65 18.14
N LYS A 87 7.91 -13.90 18.26
CA LYS A 87 7.84 -14.65 19.54
C LYS A 87 7.11 -13.87 20.64
N LYS A 88 6.02 -13.22 20.27
CA LYS A 88 5.17 -12.39 21.14
C LYS A 88 3.71 -12.68 20.88
N ASN A 89 2.88 -12.57 21.90
CA ASN A 89 1.44 -12.68 21.71
C ASN A 89 0.87 -11.39 21.10
N ILE A 90 0.64 -11.41 19.80
CA ILE A 90 0.03 -10.30 19.05
C ILE A 90 -1.42 -10.69 18.74
N ARG A 91 -2.35 -10.08 19.45
CA ARG A 91 -3.80 -10.41 19.34
C ARG A 91 -4.43 -9.78 18.10
N PRO A 92 -5.47 -10.41 17.50
CA PRO A 92 -6.14 -9.90 16.31
C PRO A 92 -6.74 -8.50 16.47
N ASP A 93 -7.16 -8.14 17.70
CA ASP A 93 -7.70 -6.80 18.02
C ASP A 93 -6.64 -5.70 18.05
N ARG A 94 -5.36 -6.04 17.95
CA ARG A 94 -4.23 -5.12 17.80
C ARG A 94 -3.82 -4.91 16.34
N LEU A 95 -4.54 -5.50 15.39
CA LEU A 95 -4.23 -5.48 13.97
C LEU A 95 -5.29 -4.72 13.19
N ALA A 96 -4.83 -3.87 12.30
CA ALA A 96 -5.64 -3.25 11.26
C ALA A 96 -5.01 -3.53 9.89
N ILE A 97 -5.83 -3.96 8.94
CA ILE A 97 -5.41 -4.25 7.58
C ILE A 97 -5.66 -3.02 6.71
N THR A 98 -4.67 -2.62 5.96
CA THR A 98 -4.76 -1.52 5.00
C THR A 98 -4.63 -2.04 3.58
N SER A 99 -5.05 -1.25 2.60
CA SER A 99 -4.97 -1.62 1.18
C SER A 99 -3.53 -1.79 0.67
N ALA A 100 -2.56 -1.14 1.32
CA ALA A 100 -1.13 -1.23 0.98
C ALA A 100 -0.26 -0.78 2.17
N GLY A 101 1.00 -1.22 2.19
CA GLY A 101 1.97 -0.80 3.20
C GLY A 101 2.19 0.72 3.23
N VAL A 102 2.22 1.38 2.07
CA VAL A 102 2.32 2.85 1.97
C VAL A 102 1.11 3.54 2.62
N ASN A 103 -0.08 2.98 2.46
CA ASN A 103 -1.28 3.50 3.13
C ASN A 103 -1.18 3.35 4.66
N ALA A 104 -0.67 2.23 5.15
CA ALA A 104 -0.41 2.04 6.58
C ALA A 104 0.60 3.06 7.13
N LEU A 105 1.70 3.30 6.41
CA LEU A 105 2.70 4.32 6.78
C LEU A 105 2.10 5.72 6.83
N MET A 106 1.29 6.08 5.84
CA MET A 106 0.60 7.38 5.81
C MET A 106 -0.34 7.55 7.02
N LEU A 107 -1.16 6.54 7.32
CA LEU A 107 -2.07 6.57 8.46
C LEU A 107 -1.31 6.64 9.79
N ALA A 108 -0.26 5.87 9.95
CA ALA A 108 0.59 5.89 11.14
C ALA A 108 1.25 7.27 11.32
N SER A 109 1.78 7.85 10.24
CA SER A 109 2.38 9.18 10.28
C SER A 109 1.36 10.26 10.68
N GLN A 110 0.14 10.20 10.12
CA GLN A 110 -0.94 11.13 10.49
C GLN A 110 -1.40 10.98 11.94
N LEU A 111 -1.26 9.78 12.51
CA LEU A 111 -1.65 9.51 13.88
C LEU A 111 -0.65 10.05 14.91
N ILE A 112 0.65 10.05 14.59
CA ILE A 112 1.72 10.28 15.57
C ILE A 112 2.59 11.52 15.32
N LEU A 113 2.47 12.17 14.14
CA LEU A 113 3.30 13.32 13.78
C LEU A 113 2.49 14.62 13.74
N ASP A 114 3.03 15.63 14.40
CA ASP A 114 2.55 17.01 14.31
C ASP A 114 3.40 17.85 13.33
N PRO A 115 2.88 18.97 12.83
CA PRO A 115 3.64 19.90 12.00
C PRO A 115 4.92 20.40 12.72
N GLY A 116 6.09 20.08 12.17
CA GLY A 116 7.39 20.45 12.73
C GLY A 116 8.17 19.31 13.36
N ASP A 117 7.56 18.15 13.56
CA ASP A 117 8.27 16.94 14.01
C ASP A 117 9.35 16.49 13.00
N ARG A 118 10.42 15.87 13.52
CA ARG A 118 11.59 15.42 12.75
C ARG A 118 11.96 14.00 13.11
#